data_b5fbf1a3cc85fb9b3f3f1fa56df9b4d8
#
_entry.id   b5fbf1a3cc85fb9b3f3f1fa56df9b4d8
#
_cell.length_a   1.000
_cell.length_b   1.000
_cell.length_c   1.000
_cell.angle_alpha   90.00
_cell.angle_beta   90.00
_cell.angle_gamma   90.00
#
_symmetry.space_group_name_H-M   'P 1'
#
loop_
_entity.id
_entity.type
_entity.pdbx_description
1 polymer ?
#
loop_
_entity_poly.entity_id
_entity_poly.type
_entity_poly.pdbx_seq_one_letter_code
_entity_poly.pdbx_strand_id
1 'polypeptide(L)'
;MNSNLINRVLKCLEEKRKKVINGGINSIPSPFIRFSEDFLGIEQGKYYVVTGSTKSAKTQIASYLFIYNTLLYAYNNPDKLRIKIFYYPLEETPEDIMTRFMSYLLYTLSGYKIRISPTDLRSARNNKVLDETIIDLLKKDEYLDILKFFESNVIFSASTNPTGVYNECRKYAESNGIVHTKKQTIKGELGEITTVDAFDWYESNDPDEYRIIFYDHISLTNTERGMSLKQSIDKLSEYCVMLRNRYNFSPVIVQQQAFENEGIENIKLNRVRPTVAGAADSKYTMRDKLNILLILLYI
;
A
#
# COMPACT_ATOMS: atom_id res chain seq x y z
N MET A 1 -3.92 2.07 -34.88
CA MET A 1 -3.11 0.87 -35.14
C MET A 1 -3.36 -0.13 -34.02
N ASN A 2 -3.98 -1.28 -34.31
CA ASN A 2 -4.09 -2.35 -33.29
C ASN A 2 -2.68 -2.91 -33.05
N SER A 3 -1.97 -2.39 -32.04
CA SER A 3 -0.73 -3.02 -31.62
C SER A 3 -1.09 -4.41 -31.10
N ASN A 4 -0.63 -5.44 -31.78
CA ASN A 4 -0.79 -6.82 -31.34
C ASN A 4 -0.32 -6.92 -29.88
N LEU A 5 -1.03 -7.65 -29.03
CA LEU A 5 -0.68 -7.89 -27.62
C LEU A 5 0.79 -8.30 -27.46
N ILE A 6 1.28 -9.15 -28.39
CA ILE A 6 2.69 -9.59 -28.43
C ILE A 6 3.64 -8.40 -28.50
N ASN A 7 3.41 -7.46 -29.41
CA ASN A 7 4.28 -6.30 -29.58
C ASN A 7 4.30 -5.39 -28.33
N ARG A 8 3.16 -5.23 -27.64
CA ARG A 8 3.10 -4.50 -26.37
C ARG A 8 3.90 -5.19 -25.29
N VAL A 9 3.77 -6.52 -25.17
CA VAL A 9 4.53 -7.29 -24.18
C VAL A 9 6.02 -7.22 -24.46
N LEU A 10 6.45 -7.43 -25.71
CA LEU A 10 7.87 -7.34 -26.10
C LEU A 10 8.45 -5.96 -25.81
N LYS A 11 7.72 -4.90 -26.15
CA LYS A 11 8.12 -3.52 -25.84
C LYS A 11 8.30 -3.32 -24.33
N CYS A 12 7.33 -3.77 -23.52
CA CYS A 12 7.41 -3.68 -22.06
C CYS A 12 8.64 -4.43 -21.49
N LEU A 13 8.94 -5.62 -22.02
CA LEU A 13 10.10 -6.40 -21.60
C LEU A 13 11.42 -5.68 -21.95
N GLU A 14 11.51 -5.10 -23.14
CA GLU A 14 12.67 -4.30 -23.55
C GLU A 14 12.86 -3.05 -22.70
N GLU A 15 11.78 -2.33 -22.40
CA GLU A 15 11.81 -1.14 -21.54
C GLU A 15 12.27 -1.47 -20.13
N LYS A 16 11.72 -2.53 -19.52
CA LYS A 16 12.13 -3.01 -18.20
C LYS A 16 13.59 -3.44 -18.16
N ARG A 17 14.04 -4.15 -19.21
CA ARG A 17 15.44 -4.55 -19.36
C ARG A 17 16.37 -3.34 -19.47
N LYS A 18 16.04 -2.38 -20.34
CA LYS A 18 16.81 -1.15 -20.53
C LYS A 18 16.89 -0.34 -19.24
N LYS A 19 15.78 -0.23 -18.49
CA LYS A 19 15.73 0.46 -17.20
C LYS A 19 16.77 -0.09 -16.23
N VAL A 20 16.86 -1.43 -16.07
CA VAL A 20 17.84 -2.06 -15.18
C VAL A 20 19.28 -1.87 -15.68
N ILE A 21 19.53 -1.99 -16.99
CA ILE A 21 20.87 -1.75 -17.56
C ILE A 21 21.35 -0.32 -17.27
N ASN A 22 20.44 0.64 -17.28
CA ASN A 22 20.73 2.04 -17.00
C ASN A 22 20.77 2.38 -15.48
N GLY A 23 20.80 1.36 -14.61
CA GLY A 23 20.87 1.55 -13.16
C GLY A 23 19.54 1.86 -12.47
N GLY A 24 18.44 1.87 -13.20
CA GLY A 24 17.09 1.98 -12.65
C GLY A 24 16.60 0.67 -12.02
N ILE A 25 15.38 0.69 -11.44
CA ILE A 25 14.80 -0.46 -10.76
C ILE A 25 13.41 -0.78 -11.30
N ASN A 26 13.02 -2.05 -11.26
CA ASN A 26 11.65 -2.50 -11.55
C ASN A 26 10.86 -2.87 -10.30
N SER A 27 11.54 -2.97 -9.15
CA SER A 27 10.92 -3.19 -7.83
C SER A 27 11.73 -2.51 -6.74
N ILE A 28 11.07 -1.97 -5.72
CA ILE A 28 11.71 -1.47 -4.50
C ILE A 28 12.13 -2.70 -3.68
N PRO A 29 13.41 -2.86 -3.33
CA PRO A 29 13.91 -4.07 -2.68
C PRO A 29 13.21 -4.35 -1.35
N SER A 30 12.97 -5.63 -1.06
CA SER A 30 12.52 -6.06 0.26
C SER A 30 13.62 -5.84 1.30
N PRO A 31 13.31 -5.35 2.51
CA PRO A 31 14.28 -5.26 3.61
C PRO A 31 14.55 -6.63 4.26
N PHE A 32 13.80 -7.67 3.90
CA PHE A 32 13.92 -9.01 4.45
C PHE A 32 14.71 -9.92 3.49
N ILE A 33 15.97 -10.17 3.78
CA ILE A 33 16.88 -10.95 2.90
C ILE A 33 16.33 -12.35 2.58
N ARG A 34 15.84 -13.08 3.57
CA ARG A 34 15.29 -14.43 3.37
C ARG A 34 13.98 -14.44 2.56
N PHE A 35 13.31 -13.32 2.55
CA PHE A 35 12.03 -13.15 1.89
C PHE A 35 12.18 -12.67 0.45
N SER A 36 13.35 -12.11 0.10
CA SER A 36 13.61 -11.56 -1.23
C SER A 36 13.75 -12.62 -2.32
N GLU A 37 13.88 -13.91 -1.98
CA GLU A 37 13.81 -15.00 -2.96
C GLU A 37 12.39 -15.19 -3.50
N ASP A 38 11.38 -15.11 -2.61
CA ASP A 38 9.96 -15.27 -2.97
C ASP A 38 9.28 -13.93 -3.27
N PHE A 39 9.76 -12.86 -2.64
CA PHE A 39 9.24 -11.51 -2.75
C PHE A 39 10.35 -10.55 -3.14
N LEU A 40 10.46 -10.29 -4.44
CA LEU A 40 11.49 -9.43 -5.03
C LEU A 40 11.44 -7.97 -4.54
N GLY A 41 10.33 -7.57 -3.91
CA GLY A 41 10.09 -6.22 -3.46
C GLY A 41 8.74 -5.67 -3.95
N ILE A 42 8.59 -4.37 -3.88
CA ILE A 42 7.35 -3.70 -4.27
C ILE A 42 7.45 -3.28 -5.73
N GLU A 43 6.61 -3.88 -6.58
CA GLU A 43 6.47 -3.52 -7.98
C GLU A 43 5.29 -2.55 -8.17
N GLN A 44 5.38 -1.72 -9.20
CA GLN A 44 4.24 -0.92 -9.65
C GLN A 44 3.12 -1.81 -10.19
N GLY A 45 1.87 -1.43 -9.94
CA GLY A 45 0.70 -2.15 -10.47
C GLY A 45 0.52 -3.56 -9.91
N LYS A 46 0.96 -3.80 -8.68
CA LYS A 46 0.76 -5.07 -7.97
C LYS A 46 -0.14 -4.87 -6.76
N TYR A 47 -0.97 -5.85 -6.49
CA TYR A 47 -1.90 -5.84 -5.37
C TYR A 47 -1.34 -6.73 -4.24
N TYR A 48 -1.20 -6.18 -3.05
CA TYR A 48 -0.66 -6.86 -1.87
C TYR A 48 -1.72 -6.99 -0.79
N VAL A 49 -1.73 -8.12 -0.10
CA VAL A 49 -2.55 -8.32 1.10
C VAL A 49 -1.66 -8.78 2.23
N VAL A 50 -1.69 -8.06 3.33
CA VAL A 50 -1.03 -8.45 4.58
C VAL A 50 -2.09 -8.96 5.53
N THR A 51 -2.01 -10.22 5.91
CA THR A 51 -2.99 -10.82 6.81
C THR A 51 -2.33 -11.58 7.95
N GLY A 52 -3.01 -11.68 9.06
CA GLY A 52 -2.56 -12.38 10.26
C GLY A 52 -3.59 -12.27 11.37
N SER A 53 -3.34 -12.99 12.46
CA SER A 53 -4.18 -13.00 13.67
C SER A 53 -4.23 -11.64 14.35
N THR A 54 -5.20 -11.42 15.19
CA THR A 54 -5.28 -10.23 16.04
C THR A 54 -4.00 -10.10 16.89
N LYS A 55 -3.47 -8.89 17.01
CA LYS A 55 -2.22 -8.58 17.74
C LYS A 55 -0.95 -9.25 17.19
N SER A 56 -0.96 -9.77 15.95
CA SER A 56 0.21 -10.38 15.29
C SER A 56 1.18 -9.37 14.65
N ALA A 57 1.16 -8.11 15.03
CA ALA A 57 2.00 -7.04 14.50
C ALA A 57 1.84 -6.78 12.98
N LYS A 58 0.67 -7.10 12.38
CA LYS A 58 0.38 -6.88 10.95
C LYS A 58 0.68 -5.46 10.49
N THR A 59 0.10 -4.48 11.18
CA THR A 59 0.28 -3.05 10.90
C THR A 59 1.75 -2.66 10.95
N GLN A 60 2.50 -3.12 11.97
CA GLN A 60 3.92 -2.79 12.10
C GLN A 60 4.75 -3.32 10.93
N ILE A 61 4.54 -4.59 10.55
CA ILE A 61 5.27 -5.20 9.43
C ILE A 61 4.82 -4.60 8.10
N ALA A 62 3.52 -4.38 7.90
CA ALA A 62 3.02 -3.73 6.70
C ALA A 62 3.58 -2.31 6.57
N SER A 63 3.57 -1.51 7.64
CA SER A 63 4.15 -0.16 7.65
C SER A 63 5.66 -0.19 7.41
N TYR A 64 6.38 -1.12 8.05
CA TYR A 64 7.82 -1.27 7.82
C TYR A 64 8.13 -1.58 6.36
N LEU A 65 7.44 -2.56 5.76
CA LEU A 65 7.72 -3.03 4.40
C LEU A 65 7.24 -2.02 3.34
N PHE A 66 6.01 -1.51 3.45
CA PHE A 66 5.36 -0.77 2.38
C PHE A 66 5.42 0.76 2.55
N ILE A 67 5.77 1.26 3.75
CA ILE A 67 5.87 2.70 4.02
C ILE A 67 7.31 3.08 4.36
N TYR A 68 7.86 2.59 5.47
CA TYR A 68 9.15 3.08 5.98
C TYR A 68 10.31 2.72 5.06
N ASN A 69 10.40 1.44 4.68
CA ASN A 69 11.44 0.98 3.76
C ASN A 69 11.34 1.66 2.38
N THR A 70 10.13 1.80 1.85
CA THR A 70 9.91 2.41 0.53
C THR A 70 10.26 3.90 0.52
N LEU A 71 9.86 4.62 1.57
CA LEU A 71 10.18 6.04 1.72
C LEU A 71 11.68 6.28 1.88
N LEU A 72 12.36 5.49 2.75
CA LEU A 72 13.80 5.61 2.92
C LEU A 72 14.56 5.22 1.65
N TYR A 73 14.09 4.19 0.94
CA TYR A 73 14.69 3.81 -0.33
C TYR A 73 14.53 4.92 -1.37
N ALA A 74 13.36 5.53 -1.48
CA ALA A 74 13.12 6.65 -2.39
C ALA A 74 13.92 7.89 -2.01
N TYR A 75 14.00 8.24 -0.73
CA TYR A 75 14.79 9.34 -0.22
C TYR A 75 16.28 9.19 -0.57
N ASN A 76 16.82 7.98 -0.43
CA ASN A 76 18.24 7.69 -0.73
C ASN A 76 18.51 7.47 -2.23
N ASN A 77 17.50 7.31 -3.07
CA ASN A 77 17.64 7.03 -4.50
C ASN A 77 16.69 7.89 -5.35
N PRO A 78 16.74 9.22 -5.25
CA PRO A 78 15.80 10.12 -5.93
C PRO A 78 15.89 10.02 -7.45
N ASP A 79 17.04 9.61 -8.00
CA ASP A 79 17.24 9.44 -9.44
C ASP A 79 16.58 8.17 -9.98
N LYS A 80 16.24 7.21 -9.11
CA LYS A 80 15.71 5.89 -9.52
C LYS A 80 14.20 5.79 -9.45
N LEU A 81 13.60 6.49 -8.48
CA LEU A 81 12.14 6.48 -8.28
C LEU A 81 11.65 7.68 -7.49
N ARG A 82 10.38 7.99 -7.66
CA ARG A 82 9.56 8.84 -6.79
C ARG A 82 8.50 7.99 -6.15
N ILE A 83 7.95 8.44 -5.03
CA ILE A 83 6.94 7.69 -4.30
C ILE A 83 5.79 8.59 -3.88
N LYS A 84 4.58 8.07 -3.92
CA LYS A 84 3.40 8.69 -3.34
C LYS A 84 2.56 7.61 -2.65
N ILE A 85 2.25 7.82 -1.39
CA ILE A 85 1.50 6.87 -0.55
C ILE A 85 0.18 7.51 -0.15
N PHE A 86 -0.92 6.90 -0.52
CA PHE A 86 -2.27 7.23 -0.07
C PHE A 86 -2.56 6.34 1.14
N TYR A 87 -2.42 6.92 2.32
CA TYR A 87 -2.63 6.18 3.58
C TYR A 87 -4.04 6.44 4.12
N TYR A 88 -4.76 5.37 4.31
CA TYR A 88 -6.11 5.34 4.91
C TYR A 88 -6.01 4.76 6.32
N PRO A 89 -5.73 5.61 7.34
CA PRO A 89 -5.54 5.18 8.72
C PRO A 89 -6.91 5.07 9.43
N LEU A 90 -7.47 3.88 9.49
CA LEU A 90 -8.79 3.68 10.08
C LEU A 90 -8.75 3.44 11.59
N GLU A 91 -7.59 3.07 12.14
CA GLU A 91 -7.40 2.81 13.56
C GLU A 91 -6.59 3.90 14.29
N GLU A 92 -5.71 4.58 13.60
CA GLU A 92 -4.70 5.45 14.20
C GLU A 92 -4.74 6.85 13.63
N THR A 93 -4.28 7.82 14.40
CA THR A 93 -4.14 9.20 13.93
C THR A 93 -2.86 9.40 13.10
N PRO A 94 -2.80 10.39 12.22
CA PRO A 94 -1.57 10.74 11.51
C PRO A 94 -0.39 11.02 12.46
N GLU A 95 -0.66 11.62 13.62
CA GLU A 95 0.34 11.94 14.64
C GLU A 95 0.92 10.68 15.27
N ASP A 96 0.09 9.65 15.53
CA ASP A 96 0.53 8.37 16.05
C ASP A 96 1.43 7.64 15.04
N ILE A 97 1.04 7.69 13.77
CA ILE A 97 1.81 7.08 12.66
C ILE A 97 3.16 7.81 12.50
N MET A 98 3.16 9.15 12.53
CA MET A 98 4.39 9.94 12.47
C MET A 98 5.31 9.64 13.66
N THR A 99 4.76 9.55 14.87
CA THR A 99 5.52 9.21 16.08
C THR A 99 6.17 7.83 15.96
N ARG A 100 5.46 6.87 15.36
CA ARG A 100 6.00 5.53 15.09
C ARG A 100 7.13 5.57 14.06
N PHE A 101 6.99 6.39 13.03
CA PHE A 101 8.06 6.60 12.05
C PHE A 101 9.28 7.28 12.69
N MET A 102 9.10 8.28 13.55
CA MET A 102 10.20 8.88 14.33
C MET A 102 10.95 7.85 15.18
N SER A 103 10.22 6.97 15.88
CA SER A 103 10.81 5.86 16.64
C SER A 103 11.67 4.94 15.76
N TYR A 104 11.16 4.62 14.57
CA TYR A 104 11.89 3.82 13.57
C TYR A 104 13.14 4.53 13.05
N LEU A 105 13.07 5.83 12.75
CA LEU A 105 14.22 6.62 12.30
C LEU A 105 15.31 6.70 13.35
N LEU A 106 14.95 7.00 14.61
CA LEU A 106 15.89 7.03 15.73
C LEU A 106 16.67 5.71 15.84
N TYR A 107 15.97 4.58 15.72
CA TYR A 107 16.59 3.28 15.75
C TYR A 107 17.52 3.04 14.56
N THR A 108 17.05 3.33 13.35
CA THR A 108 17.76 3.02 12.11
C THR A 108 18.98 3.94 11.89
N LEU A 109 18.81 5.26 12.01
CA LEU A 109 19.89 6.22 11.75
C LEU A 109 20.95 6.24 12.85
N SER A 110 20.59 5.86 14.08
CA SER A 110 21.58 5.70 15.16
C SER A 110 22.44 4.43 15.07
N GLY A 111 22.30 3.65 13.98
CA GLY A 111 22.95 2.33 13.88
C GLY A 111 22.41 1.35 14.93
N TYR A 112 21.11 1.35 15.15
CA TYR A 112 20.35 0.48 16.05
C TYR A 112 20.61 0.69 17.56
N LYS A 113 21.20 1.83 17.93
CA LYS A 113 21.56 2.15 19.31
C LYS A 113 20.43 2.79 20.10
N ILE A 114 19.66 3.70 19.49
CA ILE A 114 18.57 4.43 20.14
C ILE A 114 17.27 3.65 19.97
N ARG A 115 16.81 3.04 21.06
CA ARG A 115 15.57 2.24 21.12
C ARG A 115 14.53 2.94 21.99
N ILE A 116 13.68 3.73 21.36
CA ILE A 116 12.61 4.46 22.07
C ILE A 116 11.27 4.04 21.46
N SER A 117 10.35 3.57 22.27
CA SER A 117 9.01 3.22 21.79
C SER A 117 8.20 4.47 21.44
N PRO A 118 7.20 4.38 20.55
CA PRO A 118 6.28 5.49 20.29
C PRO A 118 5.58 6.02 21.55
N THR A 119 5.28 5.12 22.50
CA THR A 119 4.70 5.48 23.79
C THR A 119 5.66 6.32 24.64
N ASP A 120 6.94 5.98 24.65
CA ASP A 120 7.96 6.74 25.38
C ASP A 120 8.27 8.08 24.70
N LEU A 121 8.27 8.14 23.34
CA LEU A 121 8.40 9.40 22.60
C LEU A 121 7.32 10.42 22.97
N ARG A 122 6.09 9.96 23.20
CA ARG A 122 4.97 10.82 23.61
C ARG A 122 4.96 11.14 25.10
N SER A 123 5.95 10.67 25.86
CA SER A 123 5.96 10.76 27.34
C SER A 123 4.65 10.28 27.98
N ALA A 124 3.99 9.28 27.37
CA ALA A 124 2.68 8.80 27.80
C ALA A 124 2.72 8.02 29.14
N ARG A 125 3.91 7.75 29.67
CA ARG A 125 4.09 7.13 30.98
C ARG A 125 4.44 8.21 32.00
N ASN A 126 3.62 8.36 33.04
CA ASN A 126 3.78 9.39 34.07
C ASN A 126 5.14 9.34 34.83
N ASN A 127 5.79 8.18 34.84
CA ASN A 127 7.07 7.96 35.50
C ASN A 127 8.29 8.00 34.54
N LYS A 128 8.08 8.32 33.28
CA LYS A 128 9.15 8.35 32.28
C LYS A 128 8.97 9.52 31.32
N VAL A 129 9.75 10.56 31.54
CA VAL A 129 9.78 11.74 30.65
C VAL A 129 10.77 11.50 29.52
N LEU A 130 10.44 11.93 28.33
CA LEU A 130 11.35 11.89 27.19
C LEU A 130 12.57 12.79 27.46
N ASP A 131 13.75 12.27 27.19
CA ASP A 131 14.99 13.02 27.27
C ASP A 131 15.00 14.13 26.20
N GLU A 132 15.30 15.36 26.60
CA GLU A 132 15.36 16.53 25.70
C GLU A 132 16.35 16.32 24.55
N THR A 133 17.44 15.60 24.81
CA THR A 133 18.44 15.29 23.77
C THR A 133 17.85 14.50 22.60
N ILE A 134 16.79 13.71 22.80
CA ILE A 134 16.09 12.99 21.73
C ILE A 134 15.27 13.95 20.89
N ILE A 135 14.62 14.94 21.52
CA ILE A 135 13.89 15.98 20.80
C ILE A 135 14.85 16.79 19.94
N ASP A 136 15.99 17.19 20.49
CA ASP A 136 17.02 17.93 19.76
C ASP A 136 17.65 17.12 18.63
N LEU A 137 17.79 15.80 18.82
CA LEU A 137 18.25 14.91 17.76
C LEU A 137 17.25 14.87 16.60
N LEU A 138 15.94 14.75 16.87
CA LEU A 138 14.88 14.77 15.84
C LEU A 138 14.78 16.10 15.09
N LYS A 139 15.26 17.20 15.68
CA LYS A 139 15.32 18.52 15.04
C LYS A 139 16.54 18.73 14.13
N LYS A 140 17.53 17.82 14.17
CA LYS A 140 18.68 17.90 13.26
C LYS A 140 18.26 17.65 11.82
N ASP A 141 18.94 18.31 10.89
CA ASP A 141 18.62 18.24 9.45
C ASP A 141 18.54 16.82 8.93
N GLU A 142 19.45 15.93 9.37
CA GLU A 142 19.46 14.51 8.99
C GLU A 142 18.13 13.80 9.25
N TYR A 143 17.47 14.07 10.38
CA TYR A 143 16.15 13.52 10.72
C TYR A 143 15.02 14.32 10.12
N LEU A 144 15.12 15.64 10.23
CA LEU A 144 14.07 16.56 9.83
C LEU A 144 13.78 16.50 8.32
N ASP A 145 14.80 16.33 7.49
CA ASP A 145 14.64 16.24 6.04
C ASP A 145 13.90 14.95 5.64
N ILE A 146 14.18 13.83 6.31
CA ILE A 146 13.44 12.58 6.09
C ILE A 146 11.99 12.71 6.59
N LEU A 147 11.76 13.39 7.71
CA LEU A 147 10.39 13.64 8.23
C LEU A 147 9.59 14.54 7.28
N LYS A 148 10.19 15.59 6.73
CA LYS A 148 9.58 16.44 5.70
C LYS A 148 9.31 15.65 4.41
N PHE A 149 10.22 14.75 4.03
CA PHE A 149 10.02 13.88 2.88
C PHE A 149 8.85 12.94 3.10
N PHE A 150 8.70 12.38 4.30
CA PHE A 150 7.52 11.60 4.68
C PHE A 150 6.24 12.43 4.54
N GLU A 151 6.19 13.61 5.15
CA GLU A 151 5.03 14.51 5.13
C GLU A 151 4.62 14.90 3.70
N SER A 152 5.60 15.14 2.83
CA SER A 152 5.37 15.51 1.44
C SER A 152 4.87 14.37 0.56
N ASN A 153 5.16 13.10 0.93
CA ASN A 153 4.90 11.93 0.09
C ASN A 153 3.83 11.00 0.63
N VAL A 154 3.40 11.17 1.88
CA VAL A 154 2.30 10.41 2.48
C VAL A 154 1.07 11.31 2.60
N ILE A 155 0.02 10.96 1.87
CA ILE A 155 -1.27 11.63 1.92
C ILE A 155 -2.15 10.85 2.90
N PHE A 156 -2.42 11.43 4.06
CA PHE A 156 -3.39 10.90 4.99
C PHE A 156 -4.79 11.29 4.53
N SER A 157 -5.58 10.29 4.16
CA SER A 157 -6.91 10.50 3.62
C SER A 157 -7.97 10.36 4.70
N ALA A 158 -8.95 11.27 4.66
CA ALA A 158 -10.18 11.18 5.45
C ALA A 158 -11.25 10.30 4.77
N SER A 159 -11.02 9.86 3.53
CA SER A 159 -11.97 9.01 2.80
C SER A 159 -11.91 7.59 3.32
N THR A 160 -12.97 7.12 3.92
CA THR A 160 -13.05 5.79 4.57
C THR A 160 -14.00 4.83 3.86
N ASN A 161 -14.67 5.28 2.79
CA ASN A 161 -15.58 4.47 1.97
C ASN A 161 -14.97 4.17 0.59
N PRO A 162 -15.37 3.07 -0.06
CA PRO A 162 -14.78 2.61 -1.33
C PRO A 162 -14.78 3.64 -2.44
N THR A 163 -15.89 4.35 -2.64
CA THR A 163 -16.02 5.37 -3.70
C THR A 163 -15.14 6.57 -3.43
N GLY A 164 -14.99 7.00 -2.18
CA GLY A 164 -14.07 8.07 -1.79
C GLY A 164 -12.62 7.73 -2.12
N VAL A 165 -12.17 6.53 -1.71
CA VAL A 165 -10.82 6.01 -2.01
C VAL A 165 -10.57 6.00 -3.53
N TYR A 166 -11.52 5.44 -4.29
CA TYR A 166 -11.39 5.37 -5.75
C TYR A 166 -11.28 6.75 -6.39
N ASN A 167 -12.17 7.68 -6.02
CA ASN A 167 -12.21 9.02 -6.61
C ASN A 167 -10.96 9.83 -6.29
N GLU A 168 -10.43 9.74 -5.07
CA GLU A 168 -9.22 10.44 -4.65
C GLU A 168 -8.00 9.95 -5.44
N CYS A 169 -7.77 8.64 -5.48
CA CYS A 169 -6.67 8.04 -6.23
C CYS A 169 -6.78 8.30 -7.74
N ARG A 170 -8.00 8.16 -8.29
CA ARG A 170 -8.28 8.47 -9.69
C ARG A 170 -7.97 9.92 -10.03
N LYS A 171 -8.48 10.87 -9.23
CA LYS A 171 -8.23 12.30 -9.43
C LYS A 171 -6.75 12.63 -9.41
N TYR A 172 -5.99 12.02 -8.49
CA TYR A 172 -4.55 12.19 -8.45
C TYR A 172 -3.89 11.69 -9.75
N ALA A 173 -4.25 10.47 -10.20
CA ALA A 173 -3.70 9.92 -11.42
C ALA A 173 -4.00 10.79 -12.63
N GLU A 174 -5.26 11.21 -12.81
CA GLU A 174 -5.71 12.05 -13.92
C GLU A 174 -5.08 13.45 -13.92
N SER A 175 -4.70 13.96 -12.74
CA SER A 175 -3.95 15.23 -12.62
C SER A 175 -2.45 15.06 -12.90
N ASN A 176 -1.93 13.84 -12.85
CA ASN A 176 -0.51 13.51 -13.02
C ASN A 176 -0.26 12.60 -14.22
N GLY A 177 -1.09 12.71 -15.25
CA GLY A 177 -0.95 11.93 -16.48
C GLY A 177 -2.07 12.19 -17.48
N ILE A 178 -2.06 11.44 -18.56
CA ILE A 178 -3.01 11.58 -19.66
C ILE A 178 -3.84 10.30 -19.77
N VAL A 179 -5.15 10.46 -19.74
CA VAL A 179 -6.10 9.36 -20.02
C VAL A 179 -6.42 9.36 -21.50
N HIS A 180 -6.01 8.33 -22.20
CA HIS A 180 -6.37 8.10 -23.58
C HIS A 180 -7.70 7.36 -23.68
N THR A 181 -8.59 7.83 -24.56
CA THR A 181 -9.91 7.26 -24.75
C THR A 181 -10.06 6.72 -26.17
N LYS A 182 -10.98 5.76 -26.33
CA LYS A 182 -11.40 5.25 -27.64
C LYS A 182 -12.91 5.31 -27.76
N LYS A 183 -13.39 5.51 -29.00
CA LYS A 183 -14.81 5.43 -29.29
C LYS A 183 -15.32 4.00 -29.12
N GLN A 184 -16.29 3.81 -28.28
CA GLN A 184 -16.98 2.55 -28.05
C GLN A 184 -18.48 2.71 -28.32
N THR A 185 -19.01 1.85 -29.16
CA THR A 185 -20.44 1.81 -29.43
C THR A 185 -21.12 0.92 -28.38
N ILE A 186 -22.09 1.48 -27.70
CA ILE A 186 -22.91 0.79 -26.70
C ILE A 186 -24.33 0.69 -27.24
N LYS A 187 -24.92 -0.50 -27.16
CA LYS A 187 -26.34 -0.73 -27.48
C LYS A 187 -27.11 -0.68 -26.17
N GLY A 188 -28.02 0.29 -26.07
CA GLY A 188 -28.91 0.43 -24.93
C GLY A 188 -29.96 -0.67 -24.88
N GLU A 189 -30.69 -0.79 -23.76
CA GLU A 189 -31.75 -1.81 -23.56
C GLU A 189 -32.89 -1.70 -24.55
N LEU A 190 -33.20 -0.50 -25.06
CA LEU A 190 -34.21 -0.23 -26.07
C LEU A 190 -33.70 -0.32 -27.52
N GLY A 191 -32.43 -0.79 -27.71
CA GLY A 191 -31.84 -0.95 -29.03
C GLY A 191 -31.13 0.30 -29.57
N GLU A 192 -31.08 1.39 -28.82
CA GLU A 192 -30.36 2.60 -29.19
C GLU A 192 -28.89 2.34 -29.30
N ILE A 193 -28.25 2.91 -30.33
CA ILE A 193 -26.84 2.83 -30.55
C ILE A 193 -26.21 4.17 -30.15
N THR A 194 -25.46 4.20 -29.06
CA THR A 194 -24.76 5.41 -28.58
C THR A 194 -23.24 5.18 -28.63
N THR A 195 -22.52 6.18 -29.14
CA THR A 195 -21.04 6.14 -29.12
C THR A 195 -20.53 6.96 -27.97
N VAL A 196 -19.77 6.33 -27.08
CA VAL A 196 -19.16 6.95 -25.90
C VAL A 196 -17.65 6.88 -25.96
N ASP A 197 -16.98 7.82 -25.28
CA ASP A 197 -15.55 7.75 -25.04
C ASP A 197 -15.28 6.80 -23.89
N ALA A 198 -14.72 5.63 -24.18
CA ALA A 198 -14.33 4.65 -23.20
C ALA A 198 -12.82 4.76 -22.89
N PHE A 199 -12.44 4.43 -21.66
CA PHE A 199 -11.04 4.33 -21.27
C PHE A 199 -10.29 3.37 -22.20
N ASP A 200 -9.14 3.79 -22.72
CA ASP A 200 -8.24 2.93 -23.50
C ASP A 200 -6.98 2.59 -22.71
N TRP A 201 -6.19 3.60 -22.37
CA TRP A 201 -4.98 3.44 -21.55
C TRP A 201 -4.61 4.76 -20.87
N TYR A 202 -3.72 4.68 -19.90
CA TYR A 202 -3.23 5.81 -19.13
C TYR A 202 -1.73 5.96 -19.32
N GLU A 203 -1.30 7.19 -19.51
CA GLU A 203 0.10 7.59 -19.61
C GLU A 203 0.47 8.47 -18.41
N SER A 204 1.35 7.97 -17.55
CA SER A 204 1.84 8.75 -16.42
C SER A 204 2.82 9.83 -16.87
N ASN A 205 2.73 11.05 -16.32
CA ASN A 205 3.75 12.08 -16.50
C ASN A 205 5.10 11.65 -15.92
N ASP A 206 5.07 10.80 -14.89
CA ASP A 206 6.26 10.22 -14.26
C ASP A 206 6.11 8.68 -14.18
N PRO A 207 6.71 7.94 -15.12
CA PRO A 207 6.65 6.48 -15.13
C PRO A 207 7.43 5.82 -14.00
N ASP A 208 8.31 6.55 -13.31
CA ASP A 208 9.10 6.07 -12.19
C ASP A 208 8.47 6.39 -10.83
N GLU A 209 7.29 7.01 -10.80
CA GLU A 209 6.54 7.25 -9.57
C GLU A 209 5.79 5.98 -9.13
N TYR A 210 6.15 5.48 -7.94
CA TYR A 210 5.45 4.39 -7.26
C TYR A 210 4.27 4.94 -6.46
N ARG A 211 3.05 4.56 -6.83
CA ARG A 211 1.79 4.99 -6.19
C ARG A 211 1.23 3.87 -5.36
N ILE A 212 1.33 3.99 -4.05
CA ILE A 212 0.88 2.95 -3.10
C ILE A 212 -0.43 3.40 -2.46
N ILE A 213 -1.42 2.51 -2.41
CA ILE A 213 -2.63 2.67 -1.62
C ILE A 213 -2.44 1.80 -0.39
N PHE A 214 -2.28 2.40 0.79
CA PHE A 214 -2.11 1.66 2.03
C PHE A 214 -3.39 1.79 2.87
N TYR A 215 -4.11 0.67 3.05
CA TYR A 215 -5.41 0.62 3.69
C TYR A 215 -5.36 -0.26 4.95
N ASP A 216 -5.41 0.33 6.14
CA ASP A 216 -5.20 -0.33 7.42
C ASP A 216 -6.32 0.01 8.42
N HIS A 217 -7.22 -0.96 8.73
CA HIS A 217 -7.42 -2.26 8.10
C HIS A 217 -8.85 -2.34 7.52
N ILE A 218 -9.04 -3.29 6.62
CA ILE A 218 -10.24 -3.35 5.76
C ILE A 218 -11.55 -3.56 6.52
N SER A 219 -11.53 -4.20 7.70
CA SER A 219 -12.73 -4.44 8.53
C SER A 219 -13.35 -3.16 9.10
N LEU A 220 -12.62 -2.03 9.05
CA LEU A 220 -13.09 -0.72 9.49
C LEU A 220 -13.60 0.16 8.33
N THR A 221 -13.72 -0.40 7.15
CA THR A 221 -14.27 0.30 5.98
C THR A 221 -15.67 0.82 6.28
N ASN A 222 -15.91 2.11 6.03
CA ASN A 222 -17.24 2.67 6.13
C ASN A 222 -18.13 2.12 5.00
N THR A 223 -19.31 1.66 5.39
CA THR A 223 -20.29 1.15 4.43
C THR A 223 -20.87 2.26 3.57
N GLU A 224 -21.13 1.96 2.32
CA GLU A 224 -21.87 2.86 1.43
C GLU A 224 -23.38 2.67 1.61
N ARG A 225 -24.14 3.69 1.22
CA ARG A 225 -25.60 3.68 1.36
C ARG A 225 -26.21 2.44 0.70
N GLY A 226 -26.94 1.65 1.47
CA GLY A 226 -27.61 0.44 0.99
C GLY A 226 -26.70 -0.79 0.86
N MET A 227 -25.44 -0.72 1.31
CA MET A 227 -24.51 -1.84 1.27
C MET A 227 -24.19 -2.36 2.67
N SER A 228 -24.02 -3.66 2.78
CA SER A 228 -23.40 -4.28 3.97
C SER A 228 -21.89 -4.01 3.99
N LEU A 229 -21.26 -4.24 5.15
CA LEU A 229 -19.79 -4.14 5.26
C LEU A 229 -19.09 -5.02 4.23
N LYS A 230 -19.52 -6.28 4.10
CA LYS A 230 -18.97 -7.21 3.10
C LYS A 230 -19.06 -6.65 1.67
N GLN A 231 -20.23 -6.12 1.27
CA GLN A 231 -20.41 -5.54 -0.06
C GLN A 231 -19.51 -4.32 -0.28
N SER A 232 -19.32 -3.49 0.75
CA SER A 232 -18.43 -2.34 0.68
C SER A 232 -16.96 -2.77 0.56
N ILE A 233 -16.54 -3.82 1.27
CA ILE A 233 -15.20 -4.41 1.14
C ILE A 233 -14.98 -4.99 -0.25
N ASP A 234 -15.96 -5.74 -0.78
CA ASP A 234 -15.90 -6.30 -2.14
C ASP A 234 -15.73 -5.18 -3.18
N LYS A 235 -16.51 -4.11 -3.04
CA LYS A 235 -16.43 -2.91 -3.91
C LYS A 235 -15.08 -2.20 -3.80
N LEU A 236 -14.52 -2.06 -2.59
CA LEU A 236 -13.18 -1.51 -2.40
C LEU A 236 -12.13 -2.33 -3.14
N SER A 237 -12.20 -3.66 -3.03
CA SER A 237 -11.29 -4.56 -3.74
C SER A 237 -11.39 -4.39 -5.26
N GLU A 238 -12.60 -4.33 -5.82
CA GLU A 238 -12.83 -4.06 -7.24
C GLU A 238 -12.22 -2.72 -7.67
N TYR A 239 -12.42 -1.67 -6.89
CA TYR A 239 -11.84 -0.37 -7.16
C TYR A 239 -10.30 -0.36 -7.07
N CYS A 240 -9.73 -1.08 -6.12
CA CYS A 240 -8.28 -1.28 -6.04
C CYS A 240 -7.75 -1.99 -7.30
N VAL A 241 -8.44 -3.01 -7.79
CA VAL A 241 -8.11 -3.69 -9.05
C VAL A 241 -8.20 -2.74 -10.24
N MET A 242 -9.24 -1.91 -10.31
CA MET A 242 -9.37 -0.90 -11.36
C MET A 242 -8.24 0.13 -11.32
N LEU A 243 -7.89 0.65 -10.14
CA LEU A 243 -6.80 1.59 -9.95
C LEU A 243 -5.45 0.98 -10.33
N ARG A 244 -5.22 -0.27 -9.95
CA ARG A 244 -4.04 -1.04 -10.37
C ARG A 244 -3.95 -1.17 -11.89
N ASN A 245 -5.02 -1.66 -12.51
CA ASN A 245 -5.02 -2.01 -13.93
C ASN A 245 -5.01 -0.78 -14.85
N ARG A 246 -5.67 0.31 -14.42
CA ARG A 246 -5.82 1.51 -15.25
C ARG A 246 -4.72 2.53 -15.00
N TYR A 247 -4.33 2.73 -13.73
CA TYR A 247 -3.47 3.84 -13.32
C TYR A 247 -2.17 3.38 -12.65
N ASN A 248 -1.90 2.08 -12.68
CA ASN A 248 -0.66 1.48 -12.15
C ASN A 248 -0.43 1.70 -10.65
N PHE A 249 -1.50 1.85 -9.85
CA PHE A 249 -1.38 1.85 -8.40
C PHE A 249 -1.00 0.49 -7.85
N SER A 250 -0.36 0.49 -6.68
CA SER A 250 -0.04 -0.73 -5.92
C SER A 250 -0.83 -0.75 -4.62
N PRO A 251 -2.04 -1.34 -4.60
CA PRO A 251 -2.82 -1.47 -3.37
C PRO A 251 -2.15 -2.43 -2.38
N VAL A 252 -2.11 -2.01 -1.12
CA VAL A 252 -1.66 -2.78 0.06
C VAL A 252 -2.80 -2.78 1.06
N ILE A 253 -3.44 -3.91 1.23
CA ILE A 253 -4.59 -4.08 2.11
C ILE A 253 -4.17 -4.88 3.33
N VAL A 254 -4.36 -4.31 4.52
CA VAL A 254 -4.21 -5.04 5.78
C VAL A 254 -5.55 -5.65 6.16
N GLN A 255 -5.56 -6.97 6.38
CA GLN A 255 -6.77 -7.72 6.70
C GLN A 255 -6.56 -8.68 7.87
N GLN A 256 -7.52 -8.75 8.77
CA GLN A 256 -7.49 -9.70 9.87
C GLN A 256 -7.92 -11.11 9.42
N GLN A 257 -7.45 -12.13 10.14
CA GLN A 257 -8.00 -13.47 10.05
C GLN A 257 -9.29 -13.56 10.86
N ALA A 258 -10.22 -14.43 10.42
CA ALA A 258 -11.45 -14.68 11.15
C ALA A 258 -11.14 -15.26 12.54
N PHE A 259 -11.83 -14.77 13.56
CA PHE A 259 -11.65 -15.20 14.96
C PHE A 259 -11.86 -16.71 15.15
N GLU A 260 -12.69 -17.32 14.35
CA GLU A 260 -12.95 -18.76 14.36
C GLU A 260 -11.67 -19.60 14.12
N ASN A 261 -10.70 -19.04 13.40
CA ASN A 261 -9.40 -19.70 13.17
C ASN A 261 -8.49 -19.62 14.39
N GLU A 262 -8.80 -18.77 15.37
CA GLU A 262 -8.05 -18.60 16.63
C GLU A 262 -8.65 -19.43 17.78
N GLY A 263 -9.62 -20.29 17.50
CA GLY A 263 -10.26 -21.16 18.50
C GLY A 263 -9.27 -22.08 19.21
N ILE A 264 -9.55 -22.42 20.48
CA ILE A 264 -8.69 -23.24 21.36
C ILE A 264 -8.29 -24.56 20.69
N GLU A 265 -9.17 -25.18 19.90
CA GLU A 265 -8.87 -26.41 19.17
C GLU A 265 -7.80 -26.21 18.10
N ASN A 266 -7.89 -25.11 17.34
CA ASN A 266 -6.90 -24.78 16.33
C ASN A 266 -5.54 -24.44 16.95
N ILE A 267 -5.53 -23.77 18.11
CA ILE A 267 -4.32 -23.49 18.89
C ILE A 267 -3.68 -24.82 19.32
N LYS A 268 -4.46 -25.74 19.93
CA LYS A 268 -3.98 -27.05 20.36
C LYS A 268 -3.45 -27.91 19.22
N LEU A 269 -4.04 -27.79 18.04
CA LEU A 269 -3.64 -28.56 16.83
C LEU A 269 -2.55 -27.84 16.02
N ASN A 270 -2.01 -26.71 16.50
CA ASN A 270 -1.05 -25.88 15.78
C ASN A 270 -1.52 -25.47 14.37
N ARG A 271 -2.83 -25.22 14.20
CA ARG A 271 -3.51 -24.84 12.95
C ARG A 271 -3.83 -23.35 12.86
N VAL A 272 -3.16 -22.52 13.64
CA VAL A 272 -3.38 -21.05 13.67
C VAL A 272 -2.64 -20.29 12.56
N ARG A 273 -2.03 -21.00 11.61
CA ARG A 273 -1.37 -20.34 10.48
C ARG A 273 -2.40 -19.60 9.64
N PRO A 274 -2.19 -18.31 9.35
CA PRO A 274 -3.06 -17.58 8.46
C PRO A 274 -3.19 -18.28 7.10
N THR A 275 -4.40 -18.31 6.58
CA THR A 275 -4.70 -18.93 5.28
C THR A 275 -5.57 -17.99 4.45
N VAL A 276 -5.58 -18.21 3.14
CA VAL A 276 -6.50 -17.47 2.23
C VAL A 276 -7.96 -17.71 2.63
N ALA A 277 -8.28 -18.95 3.04
CA ALA A 277 -9.64 -19.32 3.45
C ALA A 277 -10.05 -18.68 4.79
N GLY A 278 -9.08 -18.32 5.63
CA GLY A 278 -9.28 -17.74 6.96
C GLY A 278 -9.42 -16.22 6.97
N ALA A 279 -9.36 -15.54 5.84
CA ALA A 279 -9.55 -14.09 5.78
C ALA A 279 -10.94 -13.69 6.33
N ALA A 280 -10.95 -12.76 7.28
CA ALA A 280 -12.18 -12.22 7.85
C ALA A 280 -12.91 -11.31 6.84
N ASP A 281 -14.20 -11.08 7.10
CA ASP A 281 -15.09 -10.12 6.44
C ASP A 281 -15.36 -10.39 4.96
N SER A 282 -14.34 -10.54 4.14
CA SER A 282 -14.50 -10.92 2.74
C SER A 282 -13.33 -11.72 2.20
N LYS A 283 -13.67 -12.81 1.49
CA LYS A 283 -12.71 -13.61 0.72
C LYS A 283 -12.47 -13.02 -0.67
N TYR A 284 -13.23 -12.00 -1.06
CA TYR A 284 -13.14 -11.39 -2.39
C TYR A 284 -11.80 -10.69 -2.57
N THR A 285 -11.35 -9.96 -1.54
CA THR A 285 -10.00 -9.36 -1.50
C THR A 285 -8.89 -10.36 -1.80
N MET A 286 -9.13 -11.62 -1.52
CA MET A 286 -8.21 -12.73 -1.76
C MET A 286 -8.37 -13.35 -3.17
N ARG A 287 -9.45 -13.14 -3.92
CA ARG A 287 -9.73 -13.75 -5.24
C ARG A 287 -9.08 -13.01 -6.41
N ASP A 288 -8.97 -11.68 -6.35
CA ASP A 288 -8.53 -10.85 -7.47
C ASP A 288 -7.00 -10.80 -7.67
N LYS A 289 -6.32 -11.89 -7.35
CA LYS A 289 -4.90 -11.91 -7.08
C LYS A 289 -4.08 -12.56 -8.15
N LEU A 290 -3.20 -11.78 -8.71
CA LEU A 290 -2.01 -12.26 -9.41
C LEU A 290 -0.75 -12.29 -8.53
N ASN A 291 -0.74 -11.55 -7.39
CA ASN A 291 0.40 -11.52 -6.47
C ASN A 291 -0.06 -11.23 -5.06
N ILE A 292 -0.27 -12.30 -4.27
CA ILE A 292 -0.47 -12.17 -2.84
C ILE A 292 0.85 -12.35 -2.15
N LEU A 293 1.24 -11.29 -1.44
CA LEU A 293 2.12 -11.46 -0.33
C LEU A 293 1.28 -11.81 0.90
N LEU A 294 1.06 -13.10 1.14
CA LEU A 294 0.61 -13.54 2.44
C LEU A 294 1.80 -13.43 3.41
N ILE A 295 1.90 -12.32 4.12
CA ILE A 295 2.80 -12.26 5.28
C ILE A 295 2.09 -13.01 6.40
N LEU A 296 2.49 -14.26 6.54
CA LEU A 296 2.04 -15.15 7.60
C LEU A 296 2.85 -14.84 8.86
N LEU A 297 2.32 -13.96 9.72
CA LEU A 297 2.92 -13.72 11.03
C LEU A 297 2.38 -14.74 12.01
N TYR A 298 3.22 -15.68 12.36
CA TYR A 298 3.06 -16.56 13.51
C TYR A 298 3.94 -16.02 14.64
N ILE A 299 3.32 -15.64 15.75
CA ILE A 299 4.00 -15.36 17.03
C ILE A 299 3.73 -16.51 17.96
#